data_23d1380fb6c34ab0ba8d4e6feb4f22d4
#
_entry.id   23d1380fb6c34ab0ba8d4e6feb4f22d4
#
_cell.length_a   1.000
_cell.length_b   1.000
_cell.length_c   1.000
_cell.angle_alpha   90.00
_cell.angle_beta   90.00
_cell.angle_gamma   90.00
#
_symmetry.space_group_name_H-M   'P 1'
#
loop_
_entity.id
_entity.type
_entity.pdbx_description
1 polymer ?
#
loop_
_entity_poly.entity_id
_entity_poly.type
_entity_poly.pdbx_seq_one_letter_code
_entity_poly.pdbx_strand_id
1 'polypeptide(L)'
;MKVMRKMEALVDGKNRGFKVGDRIHVGKYYTATCQKVGKNGAIFMFDQYLNKAWMMNLKETNEGGYEASDLRRYLKEFATGSMFDEIREMMVPFKKTWDLLRIPTAEEMFGPEEAHELYKTLSVKKQWPLMKDRHNRLAFCGEDQNLAWGWLQNKCKDFDSHFAVMNYYGGKGHYSARAAIGVRVVFRLLV
;
A
#
# COMPACT_ATOMS: atom_id res chain seq x y z
N MET A 1 6.13 -9.73 -19.68
CA MET A 1 6.83 -9.30 -20.93
C MET A 1 6.97 -7.78 -21.09
N LYS A 2 5.94 -6.93 -20.85
CA LYS A 2 6.09 -5.46 -20.92
C LYS A 2 6.98 -4.88 -19.81
N VAL A 3 7.05 -5.51 -18.65
CA VAL A 3 7.77 -5.05 -17.47
C VAL A 3 9.26 -5.36 -17.56
N MET A 4 9.62 -6.55 -18.02
CA MET A 4 11.01 -6.89 -18.28
C MET A 4 11.70 -5.87 -19.22
N ARG A 5 10.99 -5.44 -20.29
CA ARG A 5 11.50 -4.38 -21.18
C ARG A 5 11.68 -3.02 -20.50
N LYS A 6 10.94 -2.72 -19.42
CA LYS A 6 11.09 -1.45 -18.71
C LYS A 6 12.20 -1.48 -17.66
N MET A 7 12.41 -2.61 -17.01
CA MET A 7 13.57 -2.83 -16.16
C MET A 7 14.87 -2.84 -16.97
N GLU A 8 14.90 -3.51 -18.13
CA GLU A 8 16.02 -3.45 -19.09
C GLU A 8 16.29 -2.02 -19.58
N ALA A 9 15.25 -1.20 -19.81
CA ALA A 9 15.42 0.21 -20.21
C ALA A 9 15.96 1.11 -19.09
N LEU A 10 15.77 0.74 -17.80
CA LEU A 10 16.40 1.41 -16.67
C LEU A 10 17.89 1.06 -16.55
N VAL A 11 18.27 -0.16 -16.91
CA VAL A 11 19.67 -0.62 -16.94
C VAL A 11 20.43 0.05 -18.10
N ASP A 12 19.78 0.29 -19.24
CA ASP A 12 20.39 0.93 -20.42
C ASP A 12 20.49 2.47 -20.34
N GLY A 13 20.19 3.09 -19.18
CA GLY A 13 20.34 4.53 -18.97
C GLY A 13 19.41 5.41 -19.82
N LYS A 14 18.52 4.83 -20.62
CA LYS A 14 17.48 5.57 -21.34
C LYS A 14 16.23 5.70 -20.47
N ASN A 15 16.16 6.79 -19.78
CA ASN A 15 15.13 7.19 -18.82
C ASN A 15 13.72 7.23 -19.45
N ARG A 16 13.14 6.07 -19.70
CA ARG A 16 11.69 5.93 -19.96
C ARG A 16 11.00 5.77 -18.62
N GLY A 17 10.84 6.89 -17.92
CA GLY A 17 10.21 6.90 -16.60
C GLY A 17 8.91 6.10 -16.53
N PHE A 18 8.59 5.59 -15.34
CA PHE A 18 7.32 4.92 -15.08
C PHE A 18 6.14 5.84 -15.33
N LYS A 19 5.00 5.27 -15.73
CA LYS A 19 3.71 5.95 -15.87
C LYS A 19 2.71 5.32 -14.92
N VAL A 20 1.72 6.10 -14.50
CA VAL A 20 0.55 5.58 -13.77
C VAL A 20 -0.09 4.46 -14.59
N GLY A 21 -0.37 3.32 -13.93
CA GLY A 21 -0.89 2.11 -14.56
C GLY A 21 0.17 1.12 -15.06
N ASP A 22 1.45 1.47 -15.07
CA ASP A 22 2.49 0.48 -15.36
C ASP A 22 2.54 -0.59 -14.27
N ARG A 23 2.71 -1.86 -14.67
CA ARG A 23 2.77 -3.01 -13.75
C ARG A 23 4.14 -3.64 -13.77
N ILE A 24 4.59 -4.06 -12.60
CA ILE A 24 5.84 -4.80 -12.41
C ILE A 24 5.59 -6.08 -11.61
N HIS A 25 6.42 -7.10 -11.84
CA HIS A 25 6.49 -8.26 -10.96
C HIS A 25 7.35 -7.94 -9.74
N VAL A 26 6.97 -8.48 -8.60
CA VAL A 26 7.75 -8.40 -7.35
C VAL A 26 7.88 -9.82 -6.81
N GLY A 27 9.08 -10.36 -6.90
CA GLY A 27 9.32 -11.78 -6.66
C GLY A 27 8.48 -12.66 -7.60
N LYS A 28 8.25 -13.88 -7.17
CA LYS A 28 7.55 -14.89 -8.00
C LYS A 28 6.02 -14.70 -8.06
N TYR A 29 5.41 -14.15 -7.00
CA TYR A 29 3.97 -14.29 -6.80
C TYR A 29 3.18 -12.99 -6.86
N TYR A 30 3.85 -11.83 -6.79
CA TYR A 30 3.15 -10.55 -6.69
C TYR A 30 3.32 -9.71 -7.94
N THR A 31 2.29 -8.94 -8.24
CA THR A 31 2.36 -7.81 -9.17
C THR A 31 2.06 -6.53 -8.44
N ALA A 32 2.63 -5.43 -8.90
CA ALA A 32 2.39 -4.11 -8.37
C ALA A 32 2.15 -3.11 -9.49
N THR A 33 1.15 -2.25 -9.30
CA THR A 33 0.77 -1.23 -10.26
C THR A 33 1.23 0.15 -9.79
N CYS A 34 1.82 0.93 -10.70
CA CYS A 34 2.23 2.31 -10.45
C CYS A 34 1.01 3.19 -10.21
N GLN A 35 0.92 3.79 -9.03
CA GLN A 35 -0.19 4.62 -8.59
C GLN A 35 0.09 6.12 -8.82
N LYS A 36 1.35 6.51 -8.73
CA LYS A 36 1.77 7.92 -8.82
C LYS A 36 3.23 8.00 -9.25
N VAL A 37 3.52 8.97 -10.10
CA VAL A 37 4.89 9.36 -10.44
C VAL A 37 5.14 10.79 -9.99
N GLY A 38 6.29 11.05 -9.41
CA GLY A 38 6.69 12.38 -8.96
C GLY A 38 8.20 12.52 -8.91
N LYS A 39 8.70 13.71 -8.59
CA LYS A 39 10.13 14.03 -8.51
C LYS A 39 10.96 13.15 -7.55
N ASN A 40 10.31 12.45 -6.64
CA ASN A 40 10.95 11.56 -5.65
C ASN A 40 10.82 10.08 -6.02
N GLY A 41 10.39 9.75 -7.24
CA GLY A 41 10.20 8.39 -7.72
C GLY A 41 8.76 8.02 -8.00
N ALA A 42 8.56 6.79 -8.42
CA ALA A 42 7.27 6.19 -8.72
C ALA A 42 6.76 5.35 -7.54
N ILE A 43 5.52 5.56 -7.13
CA ILE A 43 4.86 4.81 -6.05
C ILE A 43 4.09 3.65 -6.67
N PHE A 44 4.40 2.45 -6.20
CA PHE A 44 3.74 1.22 -6.58
C PHE A 44 2.91 0.67 -5.41
N MET A 45 1.83 0.01 -5.72
CA MET A 45 1.01 -0.74 -4.77
C MET A 45 0.78 -2.14 -5.32
N PHE A 46 0.88 -3.16 -4.47
CA PHE A 46 0.55 -4.53 -4.84
C PHE A 46 -0.88 -4.62 -5.36
N ASP A 47 -1.11 -5.43 -6.39
CA ASP A 47 -2.44 -5.64 -6.95
C ASP A 47 -3.30 -6.54 -6.05
N GLN A 48 -2.67 -7.42 -5.27
CA GLN A 48 -3.29 -8.30 -4.28
C GLN A 48 -2.79 -8.02 -2.86
N TYR A 49 -3.50 -8.54 -1.88
CA TYR A 49 -3.03 -8.59 -0.50
C TYR A 49 -1.91 -9.63 -0.33
N LEU A 50 -1.13 -9.50 0.74
CA LEU A 50 -0.22 -10.56 1.16
C LEU A 50 -1.01 -11.85 1.42
N ASN A 51 -0.37 -13.00 1.18
CA ASN A 51 -1.01 -14.32 1.34
C ASN A 51 -1.51 -14.60 2.77
N LYS A 52 -0.97 -13.88 3.76
CA LYS A 52 -1.40 -13.98 5.16
C LYS A 52 -2.07 -12.67 5.59
N ALA A 53 -3.21 -12.80 6.23
CA ALA A 53 -3.86 -11.70 6.92
C ALA A 53 -3.10 -11.32 8.21
N TRP A 54 -3.08 -10.03 8.56
CA TRP A 54 -2.34 -9.49 9.70
C TRP A 54 -3.21 -8.56 10.54
N MET A 55 -2.96 -8.55 11.85
CA MET A 55 -3.50 -7.54 12.75
C MET A 55 -2.74 -6.22 12.54
N MET A 56 -3.43 -5.08 12.73
CA MET A 56 -2.74 -3.79 12.82
C MET A 56 -1.90 -3.72 14.09
N ASN A 57 -2.49 -4.14 15.23
CA ASN A 57 -1.85 -4.22 16.53
C ASN A 57 -2.22 -5.52 17.26
N LEU A 58 -1.32 -6.03 18.07
CA LEU A 58 -1.60 -7.13 19.02
C LEU A 58 -2.50 -6.67 20.16
N LYS A 59 -2.44 -5.39 20.53
CA LYS A 59 -3.33 -4.75 21.50
C LYS A 59 -4.51 -4.10 20.76
N GLU A 60 -5.68 -4.08 21.38
CA GLU A 60 -6.89 -3.45 20.85
C GLU A 60 -6.85 -1.93 21.07
N THR A 61 -5.96 -1.26 20.39
CA THR A 61 -5.77 0.20 20.45
C THR A 61 -5.29 0.75 19.13
N ASN A 62 -5.66 1.99 18.83
CA ASN A 62 -5.10 2.77 17.73
C ASN A 62 -4.16 3.90 18.23
N GLU A 63 -3.73 3.84 19.48
CA GLU A 63 -2.78 4.79 20.05
C GLU A 63 -1.47 4.83 19.24
N GLY A 64 -0.90 6.02 19.04
CA GLY A 64 0.29 6.21 18.21
C GLY A 64 0.04 6.02 16.69
N GLY A 65 -1.13 5.54 16.27
CA GLY A 65 -1.50 5.34 14.87
C GLY A 65 -0.66 4.28 14.17
N TYR A 66 -0.70 4.30 12.83
CA TYR A 66 0.09 3.38 12.01
C TYR A 66 1.59 3.47 12.29
N GLU A 67 2.10 4.65 12.63
CA GLU A 67 3.53 4.85 12.87
C GLU A 67 4.05 4.04 14.08
N ALA A 68 3.20 3.75 15.07
CA ALA A 68 3.52 2.92 16.23
C ALA A 68 3.03 1.45 16.11
N SER A 69 2.40 1.07 15.00
CA SER A 69 1.72 -0.22 14.87
C SER A 69 2.70 -1.40 14.74
N ASP A 70 2.20 -2.57 15.18
CA ASP A 70 2.89 -3.85 15.01
C ASP A 70 3.01 -4.22 13.53
N LEU A 71 1.98 -3.92 12.72
CA LEU A 71 1.99 -4.13 11.27
C LEU A 71 3.13 -3.36 10.59
N ARG A 72 3.38 -2.11 10.98
CA ARG A 72 4.51 -1.35 10.43
C ARG A 72 5.85 -2.01 10.79
N ARG A 73 6.03 -2.49 12.02
CA ARG A 73 7.24 -3.23 12.40
C ARG A 73 7.44 -4.48 11.55
N TYR A 74 6.37 -5.26 11.38
CA TYR A 74 6.39 -6.40 10.48
C TYR A 74 6.80 -6.01 9.06
N LEU A 75 6.23 -4.95 8.48
CA LEU A 75 6.57 -4.52 7.12
C LEU A 75 8.03 -4.07 6.98
N LYS A 76 8.66 -3.52 8.02
CA LYS A 76 10.10 -3.23 8.01
C LYS A 76 10.95 -4.49 7.88
N GLU A 77 10.62 -5.54 8.61
CA GLU A 77 11.28 -6.83 8.52
C GLU A 77 10.98 -7.49 7.17
N PHE A 78 9.72 -7.45 6.74
CA PHE A 78 9.29 -8.00 5.45
C PHE A 78 10.02 -7.36 4.25
N ALA A 79 10.39 -6.08 4.34
CA ALA A 79 11.15 -5.38 3.31
C ALA A 79 12.56 -5.98 3.06
N THR A 80 13.12 -6.72 4.00
CA THR A 80 14.42 -7.39 3.84
C THR A 80 14.33 -8.71 3.10
N GLY A 81 13.12 -9.21 2.84
CA GLY A 81 12.88 -10.49 2.19
C GLY A 81 13.36 -10.53 0.74
N SER A 82 13.80 -11.71 0.30
CA SER A 82 14.37 -11.95 -1.04
C SER A 82 13.42 -11.63 -2.20
N MET A 83 12.12 -11.56 -1.96
CA MET A 83 11.17 -11.18 -3.00
C MET A 83 11.38 -9.77 -3.58
N PHE A 84 12.10 -8.91 -2.86
CA PHE A 84 12.44 -7.56 -3.32
C PHE A 84 13.82 -7.45 -3.94
N ASP A 85 14.61 -8.52 -4.04
CA ASP A 85 16.01 -8.46 -4.46
C ASP A 85 16.18 -7.84 -5.85
N GLU A 86 15.30 -8.17 -6.81
CA GLU A 86 15.33 -7.63 -8.17
C GLU A 86 15.08 -6.11 -8.26
N ILE A 87 14.41 -5.53 -7.26
CA ILE A 87 14.06 -4.10 -7.25
C ILE A 87 14.71 -3.34 -6.09
N ARG A 88 15.43 -4.02 -5.22
CA ARG A 88 15.97 -3.47 -3.96
C ARG A 88 16.81 -2.23 -4.15
N GLU A 89 17.71 -2.24 -5.12
CA GLU A 89 18.60 -1.11 -5.41
C GLU A 89 17.85 0.13 -5.89
N MET A 90 16.67 -0.06 -6.47
CA MET A 90 15.80 1.04 -6.92
C MET A 90 14.83 1.49 -5.83
N MET A 91 14.68 0.75 -4.73
CA MET A 91 13.75 1.11 -3.66
C MET A 91 14.21 2.36 -2.92
N VAL A 92 13.30 3.32 -2.78
CA VAL A 92 13.55 4.59 -2.09
C VAL A 92 12.63 4.70 -0.88
N PRO A 93 13.17 5.00 0.32
CA PRO A 93 12.36 5.12 1.53
C PRO A 93 11.38 6.30 1.45
N PHE A 94 10.26 6.18 2.15
CA PHE A 94 9.33 7.29 2.35
C PHE A 94 9.94 8.30 3.32
N LYS A 95 10.17 9.55 2.88
CA LYS A 95 10.95 10.57 3.60
C LYS A 95 10.52 10.81 5.05
N LYS A 96 9.21 10.72 5.33
CA LYS A 96 8.69 10.99 6.68
C LYS A 96 9.06 9.90 7.68
N THR A 97 9.07 8.65 7.26
CA THR A 97 9.21 7.48 8.15
C THR A 97 10.49 6.68 7.93
N TRP A 98 11.17 6.93 6.81
CA TRP A 98 12.33 6.16 6.33
C TRP A 98 12.03 4.68 6.07
N ASP A 99 10.75 4.30 5.98
CA ASP A 99 10.34 2.95 5.65
C ASP A 99 10.41 2.71 4.14
N LEU A 100 10.85 1.53 3.74
CA LEU A 100 10.80 1.08 2.34
C LEU A 100 9.40 0.63 1.95
N LEU A 101 8.64 0.06 2.90
CA LEU A 101 7.28 -0.43 2.71
C LEU A 101 6.31 0.26 3.65
N ARG A 102 5.08 0.40 3.20
CA ARG A 102 3.93 0.85 4.00
C ARG A 102 2.63 0.28 3.44
N ILE A 103 1.51 0.55 4.08
CA ILE A 103 0.17 0.36 3.51
C ILE A 103 -0.37 1.70 2.97
N PRO A 104 -1.42 1.71 2.12
CA PRO A 104 -2.00 2.96 1.62
C PRO A 104 -2.72 3.73 2.73
N THR A 105 -2.92 5.02 2.50
CA THR A 105 -3.77 5.87 3.34
C THR A 105 -5.20 5.92 2.80
N ALA A 106 -6.17 6.31 3.63
CA ALA A 106 -7.54 6.49 3.20
C ALA A 106 -7.66 7.59 2.13
N GLU A 107 -6.89 8.67 2.27
CA GLU A 107 -6.88 9.76 1.29
C GLU A 107 -6.33 9.33 -0.08
N GLU A 108 -5.36 8.41 -0.10
CA GLU A 108 -4.82 7.84 -1.34
C GLU A 108 -5.86 6.95 -2.04
N MET A 109 -6.68 6.25 -1.27
CA MET A 109 -7.70 5.31 -1.76
C MET A 109 -9.02 6.00 -2.11
N PHE A 110 -9.51 6.93 -1.28
CA PHE A 110 -10.86 7.51 -1.39
C PHE A 110 -10.85 8.99 -1.76
N GLY A 111 -9.73 9.67 -1.62
CA GLY A 111 -9.62 11.13 -1.65
C GLY A 111 -9.75 11.76 -0.26
N PRO A 112 -9.18 12.98 -0.10
CA PRO A 112 -9.14 13.65 1.20
C PRO A 112 -10.52 13.93 1.78
N GLU A 113 -11.45 14.41 0.97
CA GLU A 113 -12.81 14.77 1.40
C GLU A 113 -13.57 13.56 1.92
N GLU A 114 -13.61 12.49 1.12
CA GLU A 114 -14.29 11.25 1.48
C GLU A 114 -13.64 10.55 2.68
N ALA A 115 -12.30 10.57 2.78
CA ALA A 115 -11.58 10.00 3.90
C ALA A 115 -11.84 10.77 5.21
N HIS A 116 -11.92 12.10 5.13
CA HIS A 116 -12.09 12.97 6.30
C HIS A 116 -13.43 12.78 7.03
N GLU A 117 -14.42 12.24 6.39
CA GLU A 117 -15.72 11.97 7.05
C GLU A 117 -15.59 11.01 8.25
N LEU A 118 -14.79 9.94 8.12
CA LEU A 118 -14.70 8.85 9.11
C LEU A 118 -13.36 8.79 9.84
N TYR A 119 -12.28 9.33 9.23
CA TYR A 119 -10.92 9.07 9.71
C TYR A 119 -10.18 10.34 10.10
N LYS A 120 -9.21 10.19 11.00
CA LYS A 120 -8.24 11.24 11.30
C LYS A 120 -7.36 11.47 10.07
N THR A 121 -7.30 12.71 9.63
CA THR A 121 -6.60 13.11 8.40
C THR A 121 -5.10 12.90 8.49
N LEU A 122 -4.52 12.35 7.45
CA LEU A 122 -3.09 12.35 7.20
C LEU A 122 -2.75 13.41 6.16
N SER A 123 -1.47 13.82 6.09
CA SER A 123 -1.01 14.92 5.22
C SER A 123 -0.96 14.55 3.73
N VAL A 124 -1.93 13.79 3.24
CA VAL A 124 -2.07 13.38 1.84
C VAL A 124 -3.14 14.24 1.18
N LYS A 125 -2.77 14.97 0.13
CA LYS A 125 -3.63 16.00 -0.48
C LYS A 125 -4.45 15.50 -1.67
N LYS A 126 -4.18 14.31 -2.20
CA LYS A 126 -4.83 13.83 -3.44
C LYS A 126 -4.99 12.33 -3.45
N GLN A 127 -6.15 11.90 -3.92
CA GLN A 127 -6.43 10.51 -4.29
C GLN A 127 -5.51 10.08 -5.44
N TRP A 128 -5.08 8.82 -5.42
CA TRP A 128 -4.39 8.25 -6.58
C TRP A 128 -5.33 8.15 -7.79
N PRO A 129 -4.86 8.49 -8.98
CA PRO A 129 -5.73 8.54 -10.17
C PRO A 129 -6.50 7.24 -10.44
N LEU A 130 -5.84 6.09 -10.29
CA LEU A 130 -6.47 4.78 -10.51
C LEU A 130 -7.52 4.44 -9.45
N MET A 131 -7.37 4.95 -8.22
CA MET A 131 -8.29 4.69 -7.12
C MET A 131 -9.63 5.46 -7.23
N LYS A 132 -9.77 6.34 -8.22
CA LYS A 132 -11.06 6.96 -8.56
C LYS A 132 -12.05 5.91 -9.06
N ASP A 133 -11.57 4.92 -9.81
CA ASP A 133 -12.35 3.74 -10.14
C ASP A 133 -12.38 2.79 -8.93
N ARG A 134 -13.60 2.50 -8.47
CA ARG A 134 -13.84 1.66 -7.30
C ARG A 134 -13.33 0.23 -7.50
N HIS A 135 -13.34 -0.30 -8.71
CA HIS A 135 -12.84 -1.65 -9.01
C HIS A 135 -11.34 -1.77 -8.74
N ASN A 136 -10.55 -0.72 -8.98
CA ASN A 136 -9.12 -0.73 -8.70
C ASN A 136 -8.78 -0.73 -7.20
N ARG A 137 -9.75 -0.44 -6.35
CA ARG A 137 -9.58 -0.50 -4.89
C ARG A 137 -9.67 -1.93 -4.38
N LEU A 138 -10.34 -2.83 -5.11
CA LEU A 138 -10.51 -4.22 -4.72
C LEU A 138 -9.17 -4.97 -4.80
N ALA A 139 -9.00 -5.92 -3.89
CA ALA A 139 -7.87 -6.85 -3.92
C ALA A 139 -8.29 -8.20 -3.33
N PHE A 140 -7.63 -9.24 -3.79
CA PHE A 140 -7.85 -10.61 -3.34
C PHE A 140 -6.80 -10.98 -2.29
N CYS A 141 -7.16 -11.88 -1.38
CA CYS A 141 -6.27 -12.42 -0.36
C CYS A 141 -6.06 -13.91 -0.59
N GLY A 142 -4.77 -14.32 -0.53
CA GLY A 142 -4.40 -15.72 -0.59
C GLY A 142 -4.64 -16.42 -1.93
N GLU A 143 -4.47 -17.74 -1.91
CA GLU A 143 -4.64 -18.61 -3.08
C GLU A 143 -6.12 -18.76 -3.49
N ASP A 144 -7.03 -18.62 -2.55
CA ASP A 144 -8.49 -18.74 -2.78
C ASP A 144 -9.09 -17.57 -3.56
N GLN A 145 -8.31 -16.53 -3.83
CA GLN A 145 -8.71 -15.32 -4.56
C GLN A 145 -10.03 -14.69 -4.06
N ASN A 146 -10.30 -14.80 -2.77
CA ASN A 146 -11.47 -14.17 -2.16
C ASN A 146 -11.23 -12.66 -1.99
N LEU A 147 -12.24 -11.85 -2.36
CA LEU A 147 -12.24 -10.43 -2.02
C LEU A 147 -12.20 -10.26 -0.51
N ALA A 148 -11.29 -9.44 -0.03
CA ALA A 148 -11.07 -9.26 1.39
C ALA A 148 -11.06 -7.78 1.78
N TRP A 149 -11.20 -7.53 3.08
CA TRP A 149 -10.96 -6.23 3.69
C TRP A 149 -9.47 -5.97 3.75
N GLY A 150 -9.06 -4.71 3.64
CA GLY A 150 -7.64 -4.32 3.68
C GLY A 150 -7.36 -3.13 4.57
N TRP A 151 -6.25 -3.20 5.31
CA TRP A 151 -5.79 -2.14 6.20
C TRP A 151 -5.42 -0.85 5.46
N LEU A 152 -5.78 0.28 6.08
CA LEU A 152 -5.32 1.62 5.74
C LEU A 152 -4.66 2.28 6.97
N GLN A 153 -3.80 3.28 6.75
CA GLN A 153 -3.01 3.88 7.84
C GLN A 153 -3.82 4.71 8.84
N ASN A 154 -4.98 5.23 8.42
CA ASN A 154 -5.72 6.22 9.20
C ASN A 154 -6.39 5.60 10.42
N LYS A 155 -6.37 6.34 11.52
CA LYS A 155 -7.17 6.03 12.70
C LYS A 155 -8.62 6.41 12.45
N CYS A 156 -9.56 5.63 13.00
CA CYS A 156 -10.95 6.05 13.07
C CYS A 156 -11.10 7.25 14.04
N LYS A 157 -12.07 8.12 13.79
CA LYS A 157 -12.33 9.28 14.67
C LYS A 157 -13.02 8.88 15.95
N ASP A 158 -14.01 8.01 15.85
CA ASP A 158 -14.96 7.72 16.92
C ASP A 158 -14.64 6.46 17.72
N PHE A 159 -13.56 5.75 17.36
CA PHE A 159 -13.19 4.49 18.00
C PHE A 159 -11.70 4.45 18.29
N ASP A 160 -11.32 4.37 19.56
CA ASP A 160 -9.92 4.38 20.00
C ASP A 160 -9.15 3.07 19.73
N SER A 161 -9.86 2.05 19.25
CA SER A 161 -9.27 0.75 18.88
C SER A 161 -9.34 0.45 17.39
N HIS A 162 -9.96 1.32 16.56
CA HIS A 162 -10.18 1.02 15.16
C HIS A 162 -9.27 1.81 14.24
N PHE A 163 -8.90 1.13 13.14
CA PHE A 163 -8.26 1.72 11.98
C PHE A 163 -9.19 1.69 10.77
N ALA A 164 -8.92 2.58 9.83
CA ALA A 164 -9.54 2.60 8.53
C ALA A 164 -9.26 1.32 7.76
N VAL A 165 -10.26 0.85 7.03
CA VAL A 165 -10.10 -0.27 6.11
C VAL A 165 -10.83 0.01 4.82
N MET A 166 -10.39 -0.63 3.77
CA MET A 166 -11.15 -0.80 2.55
C MET A 166 -11.97 -2.08 2.66
N ASN A 167 -13.27 -2.01 2.44
CA ASN A 167 -14.14 -3.18 2.45
C ASN A 167 -14.10 -3.93 1.12
N TYR A 168 -14.66 -5.13 1.08
CA TYR A 168 -14.66 -6.01 -0.10
C TYR A 168 -15.53 -5.49 -1.27
N TYR A 169 -16.24 -4.36 -1.09
CA TYR A 169 -16.90 -3.64 -2.18
C TYR A 169 -16.09 -2.43 -2.68
N GLY A 170 -14.86 -2.20 -2.16
CA GLY A 170 -14.04 -1.04 -2.50
C GLY A 170 -14.50 0.27 -1.84
N GLY A 171 -15.33 0.19 -0.80
CA GLY A 171 -15.79 1.33 -0.01
C GLY A 171 -15.05 1.48 1.32
N LYS A 172 -15.39 2.55 2.04
CA LYS A 172 -14.88 2.85 3.39
C LYS A 172 -15.41 1.87 4.43
N GLY A 173 -14.61 1.60 5.45
CA GLY A 173 -15.01 0.88 6.65
C GLY A 173 -13.95 1.04 7.74
N HIS A 174 -14.21 0.52 8.91
CA HIS A 174 -13.24 0.47 10.00
C HIS A 174 -13.32 -0.89 10.70
N TYR A 175 -12.20 -1.26 11.32
CA TYR A 175 -12.10 -2.53 12.03
C TYR A 175 -11.21 -2.39 13.26
N SER A 176 -11.46 -3.22 14.29
CA SER A 176 -10.59 -3.30 15.47
C SER A 176 -9.16 -3.64 15.06
N ALA A 177 -8.20 -2.98 15.68
CA ALA A 177 -6.77 -3.19 15.43
C ALA A 177 -6.32 -4.65 15.54
N ARG A 178 -7.04 -5.48 16.29
CA ARG A 178 -6.77 -6.92 16.46
C ARG A 178 -7.37 -7.81 15.38
N ALA A 179 -8.17 -7.29 14.48
CA ALA A 179 -8.68 -8.08 13.37
C ALA A 179 -7.55 -8.47 12.42
N ALA A 180 -7.51 -9.73 12.00
CA ALA A 180 -6.58 -10.18 10.97
C ALA A 180 -7.23 -9.99 9.62
N ILE A 181 -6.76 -9.01 8.83
CA ILE A 181 -7.28 -8.71 7.49
C ILE A 181 -6.14 -8.49 6.50
N GLY A 182 -6.48 -8.23 5.24
CA GLY A 182 -5.52 -8.10 4.14
C GLY A 182 -4.56 -6.93 4.29
N VAL A 183 -3.34 -7.13 3.83
CA VAL A 183 -2.27 -6.12 3.80
C VAL A 183 -1.87 -5.87 2.37
N ARG A 184 -2.10 -4.66 1.86
CA ARG A 184 -1.72 -4.24 0.51
C ARG A 184 -0.48 -3.36 0.58
N VAL A 185 0.64 -3.91 0.11
CA VAL A 185 1.96 -3.26 0.26
C VAL A 185 2.14 -2.13 -0.74
N VAL A 186 2.69 -1.03 -0.26
CA VAL A 186 3.09 0.15 -1.05
C VAL A 186 4.57 0.38 -0.89
N PHE A 187 5.26 0.63 -1.99
CA PHE A 187 6.68 0.96 -2.02
C PHE A 187 6.98 2.02 -3.09
N ARG A 188 8.21 2.54 -3.07
CA ARG A 188 8.64 3.56 -4.04
C ARG A 188 9.89 3.09 -4.76
N LEU A 189 9.93 3.30 -6.06
CA LEU A 189 11.12 3.10 -6.89
C LEU A 189 11.68 4.44 -7.38
N LEU A 190 13.00 4.52 -7.49
CA LEU A 190 13.69 5.63 -8.14
C LEU A 190 13.28 5.68 -9.62
N VAL A 191 13.19 6.90 -10.19
CA VAL A 191 12.85 7.17 -11.60
C VAL A 191 13.99 7.95 -12.22
#